data_c1fcb9b1113e46f1738959bf458062d5
#
_entry.id   c1fcb9b1113e46f1738959bf458062d5
#
_cell.length_a   1.000
_cell.length_b   1.000
_cell.length_c   1.000
_cell.angle_alpha   90.00
_cell.angle_beta   90.00
_cell.angle_gamma   90.00
#
_symmetry.space_group_name_H-M   'P 1'
#
loop_
_entity.id
_entity.type
_entity.pdbx_description
1 polymer ?
#
loop_
_entity_poly.entity_id
_entity_poly.type
_entity_poly.pdbx_seq_one_letter_code
_entity_poly.pdbx_strand_id
1 'polypeptide(L)'
;MIHITDSPEEWNELEGSPYLDYVFQLKKEGKIKHIGVSSHNAEVALMAARSGWIEVIMFSLNPAFDRLRGGATPWDEGAMDNLQAGIDPVRVEFYDYCATHHIAVTVMKAFGGGGRLLDQKTSPLGVAFTP
;
A
#
# COMPACT_ATOMS: atom_id res chain seq x y z
N MET A 1 13.22 -2.04 4.58
CA MET A 1 11.78 -1.73 4.45
C MET A 1 11.15 -1.77 5.83
N ILE A 2 10.45 -0.72 6.22
CA ILE A 2 9.62 -0.65 7.43
C ILE A 2 8.36 -1.47 7.11
N HIS A 3 8.04 -2.46 7.93
CA HIS A 3 7.04 -3.46 7.56
C HIS A 3 5.73 -3.26 8.30
N ILE A 4 4.68 -3.19 7.51
CA ILE A 4 3.26 -3.00 7.84
C ILE A 4 3.02 -1.74 8.68
N THR A 5 2.50 -0.73 8.01
CA THR A 5 1.92 0.47 8.61
C THR A 5 0.58 0.66 7.93
N ASP A 6 -0.51 0.32 8.60
CA ASP A 6 -1.84 0.23 7.99
C ASP A 6 -2.86 1.19 8.60
N SER A 7 -2.46 1.97 9.62
CA SER A 7 -3.29 3.04 10.16
C SER A 7 -2.53 4.38 10.23
N PRO A 8 -3.24 5.52 10.19
CA PRO A 8 -2.63 6.84 10.38
C PRO A 8 -1.94 6.98 11.75
N GLU A 9 -2.47 6.31 12.77
CA GLU A 9 -1.90 6.32 14.12
C GLU A 9 -0.52 5.64 14.12
N GLU A 10 -0.40 4.45 13.53
CA GLU A 10 0.88 3.74 13.40
C GLU A 10 1.89 4.55 12.59
N TRP A 11 1.45 5.25 11.53
CA TRP A 11 2.31 6.13 10.77
C TRP A 11 2.83 7.29 11.61
N ASN A 12 1.96 7.97 12.37
CA ASN A 12 2.33 9.09 13.23
C ASN A 12 3.28 8.64 14.37
N GLU A 13 3.03 7.46 14.95
CA GLU A 13 3.93 6.88 15.95
C GLU A 13 5.31 6.56 15.35
N LEU A 14 5.36 6.07 14.11
CA LEU A 14 6.60 5.81 13.40
C LEU A 14 7.40 7.09 13.18
N GLU A 15 6.76 8.18 12.69
CA GLU A 15 7.44 9.45 12.39
C GLU A 15 8.10 10.09 13.61
N GLY A 16 7.54 9.89 14.81
CA GLY A 16 8.09 10.38 16.08
C GLY A 16 9.01 9.39 16.81
N SER A 17 9.32 8.25 16.22
CA SER A 17 9.97 7.16 16.95
C SER A 17 11.50 7.20 16.89
N PRO A 18 12.20 6.79 17.97
CA PRO A 18 13.65 6.56 17.96
C PRO A 18 14.08 5.49 16.93
N TYR A 19 13.16 4.61 16.54
CA TYR A 19 13.40 3.63 15.48
C TYR A 19 13.64 4.31 14.14
N LEU A 20 12.87 5.33 13.80
CA LEU A 20 13.05 6.07 12.55
C LEU A 20 14.37 6.86 12.55
N ASP A 21 14.74 7.45 13.69
CA ASP A 21 16.04 8.11 13.84
C ASP A 21 17.20 7.14 13.55
N TYR A 22 17.08 5.91 14.05
CA TYR A 22 18.07 4.87 13.78
C TYR A 22 18.11 4.48 12.29
N VAL A 23 16.95 4.40 11.63
CA VAL A 23 16.89 4.13 10.18
C VAL A 23 17.57 5.23 9.38
N PHE A 24 17.36 6.51 9.73
CA PHE A 24 18.05 7.64 9.11
C PHE A 24 19.56 7.60 9.35
N GLN A 25 19.99 7.23 10.56
CA GLN A 25 21.40 7.04 10.84
C GLN A 25 22.02 5.96 9.95
N LEU A 26 21.36 4.80 9.78
CA LEU A 26 21.84 3.73 8.90
C LEU A 26 21.97 4.20 7.44
N LYS A 27 21.05 5.02 6.97
CA LYS A 27 21.13 5.63 5.63
C LYS A 27 22.31 6.59 5.53
N LYS A 28 22.50 7.45 6.52
CA LYS A 28 23.63 8.40 6.59
C LYS A 28 24.99 7.69 6.61
N GLU A 29 25.07 6.55 7.30
CA GLU A 29 26.27 5.71 7.37
C GLU A 29 26.50 4.87 6.09
N GLY A 30 25.59 4.93 5.11
CA GLY A 30 25.65 4.15 3.88
C GLY A 30 25.36 2.65 4.04
N LYS A 31 24.89 2.21 5.23
CA LYS A 31 24.52 0.82 5.51
C LYS A 31 23.25 0.40 4.77
N ILE A 32 22.35 1.33 4.51
CA ILE A 32 21.18 1.16 3.66
C ILE A 32 21.18 2.27 2.60
N LYS A 33 20.70 1.94 1.41
CA LYS A 33 20.65 2.89 0.28
C LYS A 33 19.31 3.63 0.22
N HIS A 34 18.24 2.90 0.40
CA HIS A 34 16.88 3.41 0.25
C HIS A 34 16.03 3.05 1.45
N ILE A 35 15.08 3.92 1.79
CA ILE A 35 14.09 3.69 2.83
C ILE A 35 12.75 3.44 2.16
N GLY A 36 12.05 2.41 2.60
CA GLY A 36 10.71 2.10 2.12
C GLY A 36 9.80 1.61 3.22
N VAL A 37 8.51 1.65 2.96
CA VAL A 37 7.44 1.16 3.84
C VAL A 37 6.54 0.19 3.11
N SER A 38 5.89 -0.71 3.83
CA SER A 38 4.79 -1.52 3.29
C SER A 38 3.46 -1.13 3.94
N SER A 39 2.41 -0.99 3.12
CA SER A 39 1.06 -0.71 3.60
C SER A 39 0.00 -1.39 2.74
N HIS A 40 -1.12 -1.73 3.35
CA HIS A 40 -2.35 -2.19 2.67
C HIS A 40 -3.40 -1.07 2.57
N ASN A 41 -3.20 0.02 3.31
CA ASN A 41 -4.09 1.18 3.40
C ASN A 41 -3.60 2.29 2.46
N ALA A 42 -4.47 2.76 1.54
CA ALA A 42 -4.07 3.74 0.54
C ALA A 42 -3.86 5.14 1.12
N GLU A 43 -4.59 5.53 2.17
CA GLU A 43 -4.38 6.82 2.84
C GLU A 43 -3.01 6.85 3.50
N VAL A 44 -2.63 5.78 4.19
CA VAL A 44 -1.31 5.66 4.82
C VAL A 44 -0.20 5.60 3.79
N ALA A 45 -0.40 4.88 2.68
CA ALA A 45 0.57 4.85 1.58
C ALA A 45 0.78 6.25 0.98
N LEU A 46 -0.28 7.05 0.84
CA LEU A 46 -0.20 8.43 0.37
C LEU A 46 0.48 9.34 1.41
N MET A 47 0.20 9.19 2.72
CA MET A 47 0.92 9.90 3.78
C MET A 47 2.41 9.58 3.71
N ALA A 48 2.77 8.32 3.58
CA ALA A 48 4.16 7.88 3.44
C ALA A 48 4.83 8.47 2.19
N ALA A 49 4.15 8.47 1.05
CA ALA A 49 4.66 9.08 -0.16
C ALA A 49 4.94 10.58 0.02
N ARG A 50 4.10 11.29 0.76
CA ARG A 50 4.22 12.73 1.03
C ARG A 50 5.23 13.08 2.12
N SER A 51 5.76 12.14 2.84
CA SER A 51 6.74 12.37 3.93
C SER A 51 8.06 12.98 3.46
N GLY A 52 8.39 12.83 2.18
CA GLY A 52 9.62 13.35 1.58
C GLY A 52 10.87 12.51 1.83
N TRP A 53 10.80 11.44 2.63
CA TRP A 53 11.94 10.57 2.93
C TRP A 53 11.74 9.10 2.51
N ILE A 54 10.53 8.72 2.12
CA ILE A 54 10.24 7.40 1.54
C ILE A 54 10.58 7.39 0.05
N GLU A 55 11.29 6.35 -0.38
CA GLU A 55 11.72 6.16 -1.77
C GLU A 55 11.06 4.94 -2.43
N VAL A 56 10.57 4.00 -1.62
CA VAL A 56 9.91 2.77 -2.11
C VAL A 56 8.71 2.45 -1.25
N ILE A 57 7.58 2.17 -1.87
CA ILE A 57 6.37 1.71 -1.17
C ILE A 57 5.97 0.33 -1.70
N MET A 58 5.90 -0.66 -0.81
CA MET A 58 5.30 -1.95 -1.13
C MET A 58 3.81 -1.88 -0.83
N PHE A 59 2.99 -1.98 -1.86
CA PHE A 59 1.56 -1.73 -1.77
C PHE A 59 0.72 -2.90 -2.28
N SER A 60 -0.45 -3.11 -1.65
CA SER A 60 -1.43 -4.10 -2.09
C SER A 60 -2.17 -3.59 -3.33
N LEU A 61 -1.75 -4.06 -4.50
CA LEU A 61 -2.25 -3.60 -5.77
C LEU A 61 -2.79 -4.76 -6.61
N ASN A 62 -4.07 -4.70 -6.91
CA ASN A 62 -4.75 -5.49 -7.94
C ASN A 62 -6.10 -4.84 -8.26
N PRO A 63 -6.76 -5.20 -9.39
CA PRO A 63 -8.00 -4.53 -9.81
C PRO A 63 -9.17 -4.61 -8.82
N ALA A 64 -9.20 -5.60 -7.92
CA ALA A 64 -10.22 -5.68 -6.88
C ALA A 64 -9.91 -4.72 -5.72
N PHE A 65 -8.65 -4.71 -5.26
CA PHE A 65 -8.23 -3.85 -4.16
C PHE A 65 -8.23 -2.37 -4.54
N ASP A 66 -8.04 -2.04 -5.80
CA ASP A 66 -8.15 -0.65 -6.28
C ASP A 66 -9.55 -0.06 -6.11
N ARG A 67 -10.54 -0.90 -5.90
CA ARG A 67 -11.93 -0.51 -5.62
C ARG A 67 -12.27 -0.42 -4.13
N LEU A 68 -11.32 -0.72 -3.25
CA LEU A 68 -11.48 -0.49 -1.80
C LEU A 68 -11.44 1.01 -1.51
N ARG A 69 -12.17 1.45 -0.50
CA ARG A 69 -12.12 2.83 0.00
C ARG A 69 -10.71 3.15 0.53
N GLY A 70 -10.28 4.40 0.40
CA GLY A 70 -8.92 4.85 0.69
C GLY A 70 -8.37 4.41 2.05
N GLY A 71 -9.17 4.54 3.10
CA GLY A 71 -8.82 4.15 4.47
C GLY A 71 -9.04 2.67 4.79
N ALA A 72 -9.58 1.86 3.85
CA ALA A 72 -9.86 0.45 4.09
C ALA A 72 -8.68 -0.45 3.68
N THR A 73 -8.52 -1.54 4.44
CA THR A 73 -7.63 -2.65 4.09
C THR A 73 -8.44 -3.84 3.53
N PRO A 74 -7.83 -4.76 2.79
CA PRO A 74 -8.52 -5.95 2.30
C PRO A 74 -8.99 -6.93 3.39
N TRP A 75 -8.59 -6.67 4.64
CA TRP A 75 -8.86 -7.51 5.79
C TRP A 75 -10.02 -6.99 6.65
N ASP A 76 -10.45 -5.75 6.41
CA ASP A 76 -11.57 -5.16 7.15
C ASP A 76 -12.85 -5.91 6.84
N GLU A 77 -13.70 -6.07 7.86
CA GLU A 77 -14.95 -6.79 7.73
C GLU A 77 -15.85 -6.14 6.66
N GLY A 78 -16.30 -6.94 5.70
CA GLY A 78 -17.16 -6.48 4.61
C GLY A 78 -16.49 -5.57 3.56
N ALA A 79 -15.19 -5.28 3.66
CA ALA A 79 -14.51 -4.40 2.71
C ALA A 79 -14.59 -4.92 1.27
N MET A 80 -14.40 -6.24 1.09
CA MET A 80 -14.47 -6.88 -0.23
C MET A 80 -15.90 -7.02 -0.78
N ASP A 81 -16.92 -6.91 0.07
CA ASP A 81 -18.32 -6.97 -0.34
C ASP A 81 -18.85 -5.59 -0.77
N ASN A 82 -18.14 -4.52 -0.38
CA ASN A 82 -18.53 -3.12 -0.58
C ASN A 82 -17.57 -2.36 -1.51
N LEU A 83 -17.11 -3.00 -2.59
CA LEU A 83 -16.22 -2.38 -3.56
C LEU A 83 -16.92 -1.26 -4.33
N GLN A 84 -16.19 -0.18 -4.59
CA GLN A 84 -16.66 0.94 -5.39
C GLN A 84 -16.80 0.56 -6.88
N ALA A 85 -17.53 1.36 -7.65
CA ALA A 85 -17.70 1.13 -9.10
C ALA A 85 -16.41 1.34 -9.89
N GLY A 86 -15.49 2.18 -9.40
CA GLY A 86 -14.22 2.48 -10.04
C GLY A 86 -13.04 2.41 -9.06
N ILE A 87 -11.87 2.84 -9.52
CA ILE A 87 -10.69 2.99 -8.66
C ILE A 87 -10.96 4.08 -7.63
N ASP A 88 -10.61 3.82 -6.38
CA ASP A 88 -10.77 4.79 -5.31
C ASP A 88 -9.92 6.06 -5.57
N PRO A 89 -10.47 7.27 -5.38
CA PRO A 89 -9.74 8.51 -5.66
C PRO A 89 -8.43 8.65 -4.90
N VAL A 90 -8.35 8.16 -3.66
CA VAL A 90 -7.10 8.20 -2.87
C VAL A 90 -6.02 7.31 -3.50
N ARG A 91 -6.42 6.17 -4.08
CA ARG A 91 -5.49 5.30 -4.80
C ARG A 91 -4.98 5.95 -6.09
N VAL A 92 -5.87 6.59 -6.84
CA VAL A 92 -5.46 7.37 -8.03
C VAL A 92 -4.44 8.44 -7.62
N GLU A 93 -4.75 9.22 -6.58
CA GLU A 93 -3.85 10.25 -6.08
C GLU A 93 -2.50 9.69 -5.62
N PHE A 94 -2.51 8.55 -4.93
CA PHE A 94 -1.30 7.86 -4.50
C PHE A 94 -0.43 7.45 -5.71
N TYR A 95 -1.02 6.87 -6.74
CA TYR A 95 -0.29 6.45 -7.93
C TYR A 95 0.29 7.65 -8.69
N ASP A 96 -0.50 8.69 -8.88
CA ASP A 96 -0.06 9.92 -9.57
C ASP A 96 1.04 10.63 -8.78
N TYR A 97 0.92 10.68 -7.45
CA TYR A 97 1.95 11.25 -6.59
C TYR A 97 3.27 10.47 -6.69
N CYS A 98 3.22 9.15 -6.59
CA CYS A 98 4.41 8.31 -6.70
C CYS A 98 5.08 8.47 -8.07
N ALA A 99 4.30 8.48 -9.16
CA ALA A 99 4.82 8.67 -10.52
C ALA A 99 5.50 10.04 -10.69
N THR A 100 4.86 11.11 -10.18
CA THR A 100 5.37 12.48 -10.31
C THR A 100 6.64 12.72 -9.47
N HIS A 101 6.73 12.10 -8.30
CA HIS A 101 7.84 12.29 -7.36
C HIS A 101 8.89 11.16 -7.41
N HIS A 102 8.82 10.29 -8.42
CA HIS A 102 9.77 9.18 -8.63
C HIS A 102 9.90 8.22 -7.44
N ILE A 103 8.79 7.97 -6.72
CA ILE A 103 8.72 6.99 -5.65
C ILE A 103 8.42 5.63 -6.27
N ALA A 104 9.26 4.63 -6.02
CA ALA A 104 9.06 3.30 -6.55
C ALA A 104 7.91 2.59 -5.83
N VAL A 105 7.00 1.96 -6.59
CA VAL A 105 5.96 1.11 -6.04
C VAL A 105 6.25 -0.34 -6.36
N THR A 106 6.35 -1.17 -5.32
CA THR A 106 6.45 -2.63 -5.47
C THR A 106 5.11 -3.27 -5.11
N VAL A 107 4.69 -4.23 -5.93
CA VAL A 107 3.37 -4.84 -5.81
C VAL A 107 3.39 -6.02 -4.87
N MET A 108 2.52 -6.01 -3.87
CA MET A 108 2.15 -7.20 -3.10
C MET A 108 0.67 -7.56 -3.33
N LYS A 109 0.31 -8.79 -3.02
CA LYS A 109 -1.08 -9.29 -3.13
C LYS A 109 -1.67 -9.19 -4.55
N ALA A 110 -0.85 -9.29 -5.59
CA ALA A 110 -1.29 -9.23 -6.99
C ALA A 110 -2.47 -10.18 -7.30
N PHE A 111 -2.54 -11.32 -6.62
CA PHE A 111 -3.63 -12.31 -6.73
C PHE A 111 -4.53 -12.34 -5.47
N GLY A 112 -4.68 -11.22 -4.77
CA GLY A 112 -5.60 -11.05 -3.65
C GLY A 112 -5.10 -11.57 -2.30
N GLY A 113 -3.86 -12.04 -2.20
CA GLY A 113 -3.30 -12.64 -0.98
C GLY A 113 -3.95 -13.98 -0.63
N GLY A 114 -3.16 -15.03 -0.48
CA GLY A 114 -3.66 -16.37 -0.19
C GLY A 114 -4.52 -17.01 -1.29
N GLY A 115 -4.34 -16.60 -2.55
CA GLY A 115 -5.09 -17.20 -3.67
C GLY A 115 -6.54 -16.72 -3.82
N ARG A 116 -6.97 -15.72 -3.07
CA ARG A 116 -8.40 -15.28 -3.04
C ARG A 116 -9.00 -14.99 -4.41
N LEU A 117 -8.21 -14.49 -5.36
CA LEU A 117 -8.69 -14.22 -6.72
C LEU A 117 -8.61 -15.46 -7.62
N LEU A 118 -7.77 -16.44 -7.28
CA LEU A 118 -7.57 -17.66 -8.06
C LEU A 118 -8.61 -18.75 -7.73
N ASP A 119 -9.08 -18.79 -6.47
CA ASP A 119 -10.01 -19.83 -5.99
C ASP A 119 -11.49 -19.49 -6.31
N GLN A 120 -11.77 -18.36 -6.89
CA GLN A 120 -13.12 -17.94 -7.24
C GLN A 120 -13.45 -18.34 -8.68
N LYS A 121 -14.67 -18.88 -8.88
CA LYS A 121 -15.19 -19.17 -10.23
C LYS A 121 -15.32 -17.91 -11.09
N THR A 122 -15.54 -16.78 -10.44
CA THR A 122 -15.53 -15.44 -11.06
C THR A 122 -14.78 -14.49 -10.14
N SER A 123 -13.99 -13.58 -10.74
CA SER A 123 -13.36 -12.52 -9.94
C SER A 123 -14.41 -11.53 -9.41
N PRO A 124 -14.11 -10.74 -8.34
CA PRO A 124 -14.94 -9.64 -7.91
C PRO A 124 -15.24 -8.60 -9.02
N LEU A 125 -14.48 -8.64 -10.11
CA LEU A 125 -14.68 -7.81 -11.30
C LEU A 125 -15.59 -8.44 -12.35
N GLY A 126 -16.18 -9.63 -12.09
CA GLY A 126 -17.04 -10.34 -13.02
C GLY A 126 -16.28 -11.02 -14.18
N VAL A 127 -14.96 -11.12 -14.07
CA VAL A 127 -14.13 -11.82 -15.07
C VAL A 127 -13.90 -13.26 -14.62
N ALA A 128 -14.23 -14.23 -15.48
CA ALA A 128 -13.92 -15.63 -15.23
C ALA A 128 -12.41 -15.85 -15.34
N PHE A 129 -11.81 -16.46 -14.30
CA PHE A 129 -10.46 -17.00 -14.41
C PHE A 129 -10.57 -18.43 -14.93
N THR A 130 -10.06 -18.67 -16.12
CA THR A 130 -9.74 -20.03 -16.58
C THR A 130 -8.29 -20.30 -16.23
N PRO A 131 -7.98 -21.44 -15.57
CA PRO A 131 -6.59 -21.83 -15.30
C PRO A 131 -5.79 -22.04 -16.58
#